data_ca0a4bfa25cbdeb8e6280d44c31cc1d5
#
_entry.id   ca0a4bfa25cbdeb8e6280d44c31cc1d5
#
_cell.length_a   1.000
_cell.length_b   1.000
_cell.length_c   1.000
_cell.angle_alpha   90.00
_cell.angle_beta   90.00
_cell.angle_gamma   90.00
#
_symmetry.space_group_name_H-M   'P 1'
#
loop_
_entity.id
_entity.type
_entity.pdbx_description
1 polymer ?
#
loop_
_entity_poly.entity_id
_entity_poly.type
_entity_poly.pdbx_seq_one_letter_code
_entity_poly.pdbx_strand_id
1 'polypeptide(L)'
;MKFYTVQEMEPEVEVNVQGGVLYPIDCHLHPGDLMKTIYNHLESNGVSFQLNTTIEGFEKEARKVTKVITDKGDFTADEIILATGSWLPVVSKHLGIDLLLQAGKGYSMTFEKVQKNLHHPAILVDDRVAMTPMGSDLRMGGTMEISGLQSPMLMKRAQAIFKAAKNYYPNLPVEFPAADKIWWGWRPLSPDGLPYIGRNSKYNNLVLAGGHAMLGLSLAAATGKLVEEIVSGKKTSMDIQAFDVERYN
;
A
#
# COMPACT_ATOMS: atom_id res chain seq x y z
N MET A 1 -17.23 -26.98 15.94
CA MET A 1 -16.32 -26.51 14.87
C MET A 1 -16.70 -27.31 13.63
N LYS A 2 -17.17 -26.68 12.53
CA LYS A 2 -17.42 -27.41 11.28
C LYS A 2 -16.11 -27.47 10.51
N PHE A 3 -15.70 -28.66 10.13
CA PHE A 3 -14.55 -28.84 9.23
C PHE A 3 -15.10 -28.90 7.80
N TYR A 4 -14.65 -27.98 6.96
CA TYR A 4 -14.90 -28.02 5.52
C TYR A 4 -13.59 -28.37 4.83
N THR A 5 -13.66 -29.14 3.75
CA THR A 5 -12.52 -29.24 2.84
C THR A 5 -12.39 -27.93 2.08
N VAL A 6 -11.17 -27.55 1.67
CA VAL A 6 -10.97 -26.34 0.85
C VAL A 6 -11.75 -26.46 -0.47
N GLN A 7 -11.87 -27.67 -1.02
CA GLN A 7 -12.64 -27.93 -2.24
C GLN A 7 -14.13 -27.67 -2.06
N GLU A 8 -14.71 -27.97 -0.90
CA GLU A 8 -16.12 -27.65 -0.62
C GLU A 8 -16.38 -26.13 -0.53
N MET A 9 -15.37 -25.38 -0.12
CA MET A 9 -15.44 -23.92 -0.08
C MET A 9 -15.30 -23.27 -1.45
N GLU A 10 -14.63 -23.95 -2.40
CA GLU A 10 -14.38 -23.48 -3.77
C GLU A 10 -14.98 -24.45 -4.81
N PRO A 11 -16.33 -24.54 -4.88
CA PRO A 11 -17.00 -25.56 -5.69
C PRO A 11 -16.88 -25.38 -7.20
N GLU A 12 -16.57 -24.18 -7.67
CA GLU A 12 -16.51 -23.88 -9.11
C GLU A 12 -15.13 -24.14 -9.73
N VAL A 13 -14.10 -24.23 -8.91
CA VAL A 13 -12.71 -24.45 -9.35
C VAL A 13 -12.11 -25.69 -8.71
N GLU A 14 -11.23 -26.37 -9.42
CA GLU A 14 -10.42 -27.43 -8.84
C GLU A 14 -9.34 -26.84 -7.95
N VAL A 15 -9.20 -27.36 -6.73
CA VAL A 15 -8.25 -26.85 -5.74
C VAL A 15 -7.21 -27.92 -5.44
N ASN A 16 -5.96 -27.64 -5.77
CA ASN A 16 -4.82 -28.52 -5.52
C ASN A 16 -4.01 -28.03 -4.32
N VAL A 17 -4.50 -28.30 -3.10
CA VAL A 17 -3.84 -27.95 -1.84
C VAL A 17 -3.95 -29.11 -0.84
N GLN A 18 -3.04 -29.19 0.11
CA GLN A 18 -3.13 -30.15 1.22
C GLN A 18 -4.11 -29.69 2.32
N GLY A 19 -4.37 -28.38 2.42
CA GLY A 19 -5.28 -27.80 3.39
C GLY A 19 -5.17 -26.28 3.40
N GLY A 20 -6.00 -25.67 4.25
CA GLY A 20 -6.02 -24.22 4.43
C GLY A 20 -6.50 -23.83 5.83
N VAL A 21 -6.22 -22.59 6.22
CA VAL A 21 -6.75 -21.95 7.44
C VAL A 21 -7.72 -20.85 7.04
N LEU A 22 -8.97 -20.96 7.50
CA LEU A 22 -9.97 -19.93 7.28
C LEU A 22 -9.94 -18.90 8.40
N TYR A 23 -9.87 -17.63 8.03
CA TYR A 23 -10.00 -16.47 8.92
C TYR A 23 -11.37 -15.81 8.69
N PRO A 24 -12.43 -16.19 9.43
CA PRO A 24 -13.81 -15.79 9.14
C PRO A 24 -14.10 -14.30 9.40
N ILE A 25 -13.20 -13.61 10.11
CA ILE A 25 -13.31 -12.17 10.38
C ILE A 25 -12.55 -11.30 9.37
N ASP A 26 -11.70 -11.92 8.55
CA ASP A 26 -10.99 -11.19 7.51
C ASP A 26 -11.94 -10.82 6.37
N CYS A 27 -11.65 -9.71 5.72
CA CYS A 27 -12.41 -9.23 4.58
C CYS A 27 -11.49 -8.69 3.50
N HIS A 28 -12.03 -8.54 2.31
CA HIS A 28 -11.37 -7.88 1.20
C HIS A 28 -12.25 -6.76 0.65
N LEU A 29 -11.64 -5.86 -0.10
CA LEU A 29 -12.32 -4.74 -0.72
C LEU A 29 -11.67 -4.42 -2.07
N HIS A 30 -12.37 -3.65 -2.89
CA HIS A 30 -11.83 -3.09 -4.12
C HIS A 30 -11.07 -1.80 -3.80
N PRO A 31 -9.72 -1.76 -3.90
CA PRO A 31 -8.94 -0.59 -3.48
C PRO A 31 -9.29 0.69 -4.25
N GLY A 32 -9.58 0.56 -5.55
CA GLY A 32 -9.97 1.70 -6.39
C GLY A 32 -11.28 2.35 -5.94
N ASP A 33 -12.28 1.55 -5.58
CA ASP A 33 -13.58 2.05 -5.12
C ASP A 33 -13.46 2.72 -3.75
N LEU A 34 -12.66 2.13 -2.84
CA LEU A 34 -12.36 2.75 -1.55
C LEU A 34 -11.72 4.13 -1.76
N MET A 35 -10.67 4.21 -2.58
CA MET A 35 -9.96 5.47 -2.84
C MET A 35 -10.87 6.52 -3.47
N LYS A 36 -11.70 6.12 -4.44
CA LYS A 36 -12.68 7.01 -5.08
C LYS A 36 -13.71 7.53 -4.08
N THR A 37 -14.21 6.66 -3.21
CA THR A 37 -15.20 7.02 -2.19
C THR A 37 -14.61 8.01 -1.20
N ILE A 38 -13.39 7.78 -0.70
CA ILE A 38 -12.69 8.68 0.23
C ILE A 38 -12.40 10.02 -0.47
N TYR A 39 -11.90 10.00 -1.70
CA TYR A 39 -11.62 11.20 -2.48
C TYR A 39 -12.87 12.08 -2.59
N ASN A 40 -13.97 11.52 -3.08
CA ASN A 40 -15.23 12.27 -3.27
C ASN A 40 -15.77 12.82 -1.94
N HIS A 41 -15.66 12.04 -0.86
CA HIS A 41 -16.08 12.47 0.47
C HIS A 41 -15.25 13.67 0.96
N LEU A 42 -13.94 13.60 0.83
CA LEU A 42 -13.05 14.68 1.25
C LEU A 42 -13.24 15.94 0.42
N GLU A 43 -13.36 15.81 -0.90
CA GLU A 43 -13.62 16.93 -1.80
C GLU A 43 -14.95 17.62 -1.45
N SER A 44 -16.02 16.86 -1.21
CA SER A 44 -17.31 17.41 -0.79
C SER A 44 -17.30 18.06 0.59
N ASN A 45 -16.29 17.78 1.41
CA ASN A 45 -16.06 18.42 2.72
C ASN A 45 -14.97 19.51 2.68
N GLY A 46 -14.65 20.04 1.51
CA GLY A 46 -13.80 21.21 1.34
C GLY A 46 -12.30 20.94 1.28
N VAL A 47 -11.88 19.69 1.16
CA VAL A 47 -10.46 19.34 0.93
C VAL A 47 -10.09 19.63 -0.52
N SER A 48 -9.06 20.44 -0.75
CA SER A 48 -8.52 20.70 -2.08
C SER A 48 -7.46 19.67 -2.46
N PHE A 49 -7.59 19.12 -3.67
CA PHE A 49 -6.61 18.21 -4.24
C PHE A 49 -5.85 18.85 -5.38
N GLN A 50 -4.53 18.88 -5.28
CA GLN A 50 -3.64 19.36 -6.34
C GLN A 50 -3.00 18.17 -7.05
N LEU A 51 -3.75 17.56 -7.98
CA LEU A 51 -3.29 16.40 -8.73
C LEU A 51 -2.27 16.76 -9.81
N ASN A 52 -1.45 15.79 -10.20
CA ASN A 52 -0.37 15.97 -11.19
C ASN A 52 0.59 17.11 -10.81
N THR A 53 0.88 17.26 -9.53
CA THR A 53 1.74 18.31 -8.98
C THR A 53 2.95 17.66 -8.31
N THR A 54 4.13 18.10 -8.69
CA THR A 54 5.40 17.55 -8.21
C THR A 54 6.03 18.48 -7.19
N ILE A 55 6.43 17.97 -6.03
CA ILE A 55 7.20 18.72 -5.04
C ILE A 55 8.65 18.84 -5.56
N GLU A 56 9.15 20.05 -5.69
CA GLU A 56 10.51 20.37 -6.12
C GLU A 56 11.41 20.78 -4.96
N GLY A 57 10.82 21.27 -3.85
CA GLY A 57 11.59 21.68 -2.69
C GLY A 57 10.77 22.29 -1.56
N PHE A 58 11.49 22.91 -0.62
CA PHE A 58 10.90 23.55 0.55
C PHE A 58 11.67 24.81 0.92
N GLU A 59 10.98 25.89 1.28
CA GLU A 59 11.58 27.00 2.04
C GLU A 59 11.48 26.72 3.53
N LYS A 60 12.47 27.14 4.27
CA LYS A 60 12.62 26.86 5.71
C LYS A 60 13.17 28.08 6.42
N GLU A 61 12.60 28.37 7.57
CA GLU A 61 13.10 29.39 8.50
C GLU A 61 13.23 28.79 9.90
N ALA A 62 14.43 28.85 10.45
CA ALA A 62 14.77 28.22 11.74
C ALA A 62 14.27 26.74 11.79
N ARG A 63 13.31 26.44 12.65
CA ARG A 63 12.73 25.11 12.85
C ARG A 63 11.32 24.98 12.23
N LYS A 64 11.03 25.72 11.19
CA LYS A 64 9.74 25.68 10.51
C LYS A 64 9.93 25.53 9.00
N VAL A 65 9.13 24.68 8.39
CA VAL A 65 8.94 24.65 6.93
C VAL A 65 7.88 25.70 6.61
N THR A 66 8.28 26.74 5.87
CA THR A 66 7.41 27.90 5.57
C THR A 66 6.68 27.77 4.27
N LYS A 67 7.23 26.95 3.32
CA LYS A 67 6.64 26.81 2.01
C LYS A 67 6.98 25.45 1.38
N VAL A 68 6.04 24.90 0.64
CA VAL A 68 6.25 23.76 -0.26
C VAL A 68 6.32 24.31 -1.68
N ILE A 69 7.44 24.08 -2.36
CA ILE A 69 7.68 24.52 -3.75
C ILE A 69 7.27 23.38 -4.68
N THR A 70 6.46 23.70 -5.69
CA THR A 70 6.01 22.72 -6.68
C THR A 70 6.08 23.24 -8.11
N ASP A 71 6.00 22.34 -9.08
CA ASP A 71 5.96 22.64 -10.52
C ASP A 71 4.71 23.44 -10.97
N LYS A 72 3.73 23.63 -10.06
CA LYS A 72 2.49 24.39 -10.34
C LYS A 72 2.25 25.56 -9.40
N GLY A 73 3.27 25.97 -8.67
CA GLY A 73 3.20 27.07 -7.71
C GLY A 73 3.49 26.59 -6.29
N ASP A 74 3.56 27.55 -5.40
CA ASP A 74 3.99 27.35 -4.02
C ASP A 74 2.81 27.27 -3.07
N PHE A 75 2.93 26.47 -2.03
CA PHE A 75 1.92 26.30 -0.99
C PHE A 75 2.49 26.62 0.39
N THR A 76 1.68 27.28 1.22
CA THR A 76 1.97 27.54 2.63
C THR A 76 0.93 26.85 3.50
N ALA A 77 1.35 26.37 4.66
CA ALA A 77 0.47 25.75 5.64
C ALA A 77 1.04 25.88 7.06
N ASP A 78 0.17 25.79 8.07
CA ASP A 78 0.58 25.75 9.47
C ASP A 78 1.26 24.42 9.82
N GLU A 79 0.74 23.32 9.28
CA GLU A 79 1.27 21.97 9.46
C GLU A 79 1.47 21.28 8.10
N ILE A 80 2.54 20.54 7.97
CA ILE A 80 2.89 19.79 6.76
C ILE A 80 3.02 18.32 7.12
N ILE A 81 2.32 17.46 6.37
CA ILE A 81 2.36 16.01 6.54
C ILE A 81 2.97 15.38 5.29
N LEU A 82 4.11 14.70 5.45
CA LEU A 82 4.72 13.92 4.37
C LEU A 82 4.20 12.49 4.42
N ALA A 83 3.25 12.16 3.53
CA ALA A 83 2.67 10.83 3.36
C ALA A 83 2.97 10.26 1.96
N THR A 84 4.20 10.47 1.47
CA THR A 84 4.61 10.26 0.08
C THR A 84 5.03 8.82 -0.25
N GLY A 85 4.64 7.85 0.58
CA GLY A 85 4.84 6.41 0.32
C GLY A 85 6.31 6.07 0.07
N SER A 86 6.59 5.38 -1.03
CA SER A 86 7.95 4.97 -1.39
C SER A 86 8.88 6.13 -1.78
N TRP A 87 8.32 7.31 -2.04
CA TRP A 87 9.09 8.54 -2.30
C TRP A 87 9.42 9.33 -1.03
N LEU A 88 8.97 8.86 0.14
CA LEU A 88 9.21 9.55 1.41
C LEU A 88 10.70 9.88 1.65
N PRO A 89 11.66 8.98 1.41
CA PRO A 89 13.08 9.32 1.55
C PRO A 89 13.56 10.36 0.54
N VAL A 90 13.00 10.37 -0.66
CA VAL A 90 13.38 11.33 -1.71
C VAL A 90 12.91 12.73 -1.32
N VAL A 91 11.64 12.84 -0.90
CA VAL A 91 11.04 14.12 -0.52
C VAL A 91 11.64 14.66 0.78
N SER A 92 11.85 13.81 1.78
CA SER A 92 12.43 14.21 3.07
C SER A 92 13.88 14.70 2.97
N LYS A 93 14.64 14.22 1.96
CA LYS A 93 16.02 14.72 1.69
C LYS A 93 16.07 16.21 1.39
N HIS A 94 15.07 16.80 0.75
CA HIS A 94 15.00 18.26 0.53
C HIS A 94 14.93 19.04 1.86
N LEU A 95 14.50 18.38 2.93
CA LEU A 95 14.48 18.89 4.30
C LEU A 95 15.73 18.50 5.11
N GLY A 96 16.65 17.75 4.51
CA GLY A 96 17.82 17.19 5.19
C GLY A 96 17.44 16.17 6.26
N ILE A 97 16.40 15.38 6.01
CA ILE A 97 15.97 14.27 6.84
C ILE A 97 16.23 12.98 6.07
N ASP A 98 17.08 12.13 6.63
CA ASP A 98 17.39 10.82 6.07
C ASP A 98 16.49 9.77 6.72
N LEU A 99 15.87 8.93 5.89
CA LEU A 99 15.00 7.83 6.32
C LEU A 99 15.45 6.53 5.67
N LEU A 100 15.59 5.50 6.47
CA LEU A 100 15.88 4.16 5.98
C LEU A 100 14.57 3.52 5.48
N LEU A 101 14.29 3.72 4.19
CA LEU A 101 13.12 3.17 3.54
C LEU A 101 13.48 2.76 2.11
N GLN A 102 13.10 1.55 1.75
CA GLN A 102 13.38 0.96 0.44
C GLN A 102 12.07 0.67 -0.29
N ALA A 103 12.04 1.00 -1.59
CA ALA A 103 10.90 0.64 -2.44
C ALA A 103 10.92 -0.85 -2.79
N GLY A 104 9.82 -1.54 -2.48
CA GLY A 104 9.59 -2.94 -2.83
C GLY A 104 8.50 -3.08 -3.88
N LYS A 105 8.85 -3.51 -5.10
CA LYS A 105 7.91 -3.64 -6.20
C LYS A 105 7.06 -4.90 -6.09
N GLY A 106 5.76 -4.73 -6.20
CA GLY A 106 4.79 -5.83 -6.32
C GLY A 106 4.09 -5.79 -7.67
N TYR A 107 3.58 -6.93 -8.08
CA TYR A 107 2.88 -7.09 -9.35
C TYR A 107 1.48 -7.63 -9.14
N SER A 108 0.55 -7.25 -10.00
CA SER A 108 -0.79 -7.85 -10.03
C SER A 108 -1.38 -7.87 -11.43
N MET A 109 -2.27 -8.83 -11.62
CA MET A 109 -3.06 -9.01 -12.85
C MET A 109 -4.52 -9.10 -12.44
N THR A 110 -5.39 -8.40 -13.15
CA THR A 110 -6.84 -8.50 -12.95
C THR A 110 -7.45 -9.10 -14.19
N PHE A 111 -8.22 -10.16 -14.00
CA PHE A 111 -8.97 -10.88 -15.03
C PHE A 111 -10.42 -10.51 -14.88
N GLU A 112 -10.98 -9.91 -15.92
CA GLU A 112 -12.37 -9.45 -15.93
C GLU A 112 -13.33 -10.59 -16.27
N LYS A 113 -14.49 -10.62 -15.64
CA LYS A 113 -15.63 -11.53 -15.94
C LYS A 113 -15.23 -13.01 -16.00
N VAL A 114 -14.51 -13.46 -14.99
CA VAL A 114 -14.10 -14.87 -14.88
C VAL A 114 -15.33 -15.75 -14.66
N GLN A 115 -15.59 -16.68 -15.58
CA GLN A 115 -16.81 -17.52 -15.55
C GLN A 115 -16.88 -18.47 -14.35
N LYS A 116 -15.73 -19.03 -13.97
CA LYS A 116 -15.58 -19.88 -12.76
C LYS A 116 -14.58 -19.18 -11.86
N ASN A 117 -15.10 -18.37 -10.95
CA ASN A 117 -14.28 -17.57 -10.05
C ASN A 117 -14.12 -18.25 -8.68
N LEU A 118 -13.19 -17.76 -7.89
CA LEU A 118 -13.08 -18.12 -6.49
C LEU A 118 -14.24 -17.52 -5.68
N HIS A 119 -14.68 -18.23 -4.66
CA HIS A 119 -15.67 -17.72 -3.70
C HIS A 119 -15.00 -16.95 -2.56
N HIS A 120 -13.78 -17.31 -2.20
CA HIS A 120 -13.05 -16.72 -1.09
C HIS A 120 -11.72 -16.13 -1.56
N PRO A 121 -11.28 -15.01 -0.98
CA PRO A 121 -9.91 -14.57 -1.14
C PRO A 121 -8.96 -15.57 -0.48
N ALA A 122 -7.82 -15.82 -1.10
CA ALA A 122 -6.83 -16.75 -0.60
C ALA A 122 -5.42 -16.20 -0.70
N ILE A 123 -4.56 -16.59 0.23
CA ILE A 123 -3.12 -16.40 0.14
C ILE A 123 -2.48 -17.76 -0.03
N LEU A 124 -1.84 -17.98 -1.17
CA LEU A 124 -1.02 -19.15 -1.47
C LEU A 124 0.32 -18.96 -0.73
N VAL A 125 0.42 -19.52 0.46
CA VAL A 125 1.45 -19.16 1.45
C VAL A 125 2.85 -19.47 0.94
N ASP A 126 3.06 -20.64 0.33
CA ASP A 126 4.37 -21.08 -0.15
C ASP A 126 4.91 -20.19 -1.28
N ASP A 127 4.03 -19.77 -2.19
CA ASP A 127 4.37 -18.92 -3.34
C ASP A 127 4.16 -17.42 -3.07
N ARG A 128 3.57 -17.06 -1.94
CA ARG A 128 3.24 -15.66 -1.55
C ARG A 128 2.42 -14.93 -2.62
N VAL A 129 1.42 -15.61 -3.13
CA VAL A 129 0.47 -15.09 -4.12
C VAL A 129 -0.89 -14.89 -3.47
N ALA A 130 -1.45 -13.70 -3.62
CA ALA A 130 -2.81 -13.40 -3.20
C ALA A 130 -3.76 -13.57 -4.39
N MET A 131 -4.81 -14.35 -4.17
CA MET A 131 -5.91 -14.56 -5.08
C MET A 131 -7.14 -13.86 -4.50
N THR A 132 -7.70 -12.89 -5.20
CA THR A 132 -8.80 -12.09 -4.63
C THR A 132 -9.92 -11.97 -5.66
N PRO A 133 -11.08 -12.65 -5.43
CA PRO A 133 -12.28 -12.40 -6.20
C PRO A 133 -12.81 -10.99 -5.90
N MET A 134 -13.18 -10.25 -6.94
CA MET A 134 -13.72 -8.89 -6.85
C MET A 134 -15.00 -8.81 -7.68
N GLY A 135 -16.10 -9.34 -7.16
CA GLY A 135 -17.32 -9.56 -7.92
C GLY A 135 -17.10 -10.60 -9.02
N SER A 136 -17.33 -10.23 -10.29
CA SER A 136 -17.05 -11.11 -11.45
C SER A 136 -15.57 -11.20 -11.81
N ASP A 137 -14.74 -10.34 -11.25
CA ASP A 137 -13.33 -10.24 -11.59
C ASP A 137 -12.46 -11.03 -10.61
N LEU A 138 -11.27 -11.42 -11.05
CA LEU A 138 -10.27 -12.08 -10.20
C LEU A 138 -8.95 -11.31 -10.27
N ARG A 139 -8.44 -10.92 -9.13
CA ARG A 139 -7.11 -10.31 -9.03
C ARG A 139 -6.11 -11.29 -8.46
N MET A 140 -5.02 -11.48 -9.20
CA MET A 140 -3.83 -12.20 -8.75
C MET A 140 -2.73 -11.20 -8.45
N GLY A 141 -2.15 -11.25 -7.26
CA GLY A 141 -1.07 -10.35 -6.89
C GLY A 141 -0.02 -11.05 -6.05
N GLY A 142 1.22 -10.56 -6.10
CA GLY A 142 2.27 -11.19 -5.32
C GLY A 142 3.63 -10.53 -5.50
N THR A 143 4.62 -11.23 -5.01
CA THR A 143 6.05 -10.92 -5.04
C THR A 143 6.43 -9.61 -4.36
N MET A 144 7.68 -9.56 -3.95
CA MET A 144 8.34 -8.38 -3.40
C MET A 144 9.72 -8.29 -4.04
N GLU A 145 9.90 -7.31 -4.91
CA GLU A 145 11.17 -7.05 -5.60
C GLU A 145 11.82 -5.79 -5.02
N ILE A 146 12.90 -5.95 -4.30
CA ILE A 146 13.66 -4.83 -3.74
C ILE A 146 14.64 -4.35 -4.80
N SER A 147 14.23 -3.37 -5.60
CA SER A 147 14.98 -2.94 -6.79
C SER A 147 15.06 -1.41 -6.98
N GLY A 148 14.51 -0.65 -6.03
CA GLY A 148 14.45 0.82 -6.12
C GLY A 148 13.38 1.34 -7.07
N LEU A 149 13.21 2.67 -7.06
CA LEU A 149 12.11 3.36 -7.77
C LEU A 149 12.22 3.35 -9.30
N GLN A 150 13.42 3.20 -9.83
CA GLN A 150 13.67 3.32 -11.29
C GLN A 150 13.79 1.97 -12.00
N SER A 151 13.63 0.85 -11.29
CA SER A 151 13.77 -0.46 -11.91
C SER A 151 12.61 -0.74 -12.89
N PRO A 152 12.89 -1.32 -14.07
CA PRO A 152 11.84 -1.69 -15.03
C PRO A 152 10.96 -2.82 -14.47
N MET A 153 9.84 -3.07 -15.12
CA MET A 153 9.00 -4.23 -14.85
C MET A 153 9.73 -5.52 -15.27
N LEU A 154 9.75 -6.50 -14.39
CA LEU A 154 10.29 -7.83 -14.68
C LEU A 154 9.15 -8.82 -14.98
N MET A 155 8.92 -9.09 -16.26
CA MET A 155 7.88 -10.00 -16.75
C MET A 155 7.92 -11.38 -16.06
N LYS A 156 9.12 -11.89 -15.79
CA LYS A 156 9.31 -13.18 -15.09
C LYS A 156 8.64 -13.22 -13.71
N ARG A 157 8.51 -12.07 -13.03
CA ARG A 157 7.82 -11.98 -11.73
C ARG A 157 6.31 -12.17 -11.90
N ALA A 158 5.70 -11.53 -12.89
CA ALA A 158 4.28 -11.72 -13.19
C ALA A 158 3.99 -13.17 -13.65
N GLN A 159 4.85 -13.71 -14.51
CA GLN A 159 4.75 -15.12 -14.95
C GLN A 159 4.82 -16.11 -13.77
N ALA A 160 5.68 -15.85 -12.77
CA ALA A 160 5.78 -16.69 -11.59
C ALA A 160 4.48 -16.66 -10.76
N ILE A 161 3.87 -15.48 -10.57
CA ILE A 161 2.57 -15.35 -9.89
C ILE A 161 1.49 -16.16 -10.62
N PHE A 162 1.39 -16.00 -11.94
CA PHE A 162 0.40 -16.72 -12.74
C PHE A 162 0.60 -18.23 -12.71
N LYS A 163 1.86 -18.69 -12.87
CA LYS A 163 2.21 -20.10 -12.78
C LYS A 163 1.85 -20.70 -11.43
N ALA A 164 2.16 -20.01 -10.33
CA ALA A 164 1.77 -20.42 -8.99
C ALA A 164 0.24 -20.57 -8.90
N ALA A 165 -0.52 -19.55 -9.29
CA ALA A 165 -1.98 -19.62 -9.28
C ALA A 165 -2.52 -20.84 -10.06
N LYS A 166 -1.97 -21.14 -11.24
CA LYS A 166 -2.36 -22.30 -12.05
C LYS A 166 -1.97 -23.65 -11.44
N ASN A 167 -0.93 -23.70 -10.60
CA ASN A 167 -0.59 -24.93 -9.87
C ASN A 167 -1.62 -25.24 -8.77
N TYR A 168 -2.14 -24.22 -8.10
CA TYR A 168 -3.15 -24.37 -7.05
C TYR A 168 -4.58 -24.47 -7.59
N TYR A 169 -4.85 -23.85 -8.75
CA TYR A 169 -6.15 -23.85 -9.41
C TYR A 169 -5.98 -24.26 -10.88
N PRO A 170 -5.81 -25.58 -11.18
CA PRO A 170 -5.40 -26.04 -12.52
C PRO A 170 -6.38 -25.69 -13.62
N ASN A 171 -7.68 -25.74 -13.35
CA ASN A 171 -8.75 -25.50 -14.32
C ASN A 171 -9.30 -24.08 -14.31
N LEU A 172 -8.63 -23.12 -13.61
CA LEU A 172 -9.06 -21.73 -13.61
C LEU A 172 -9.04 -21.18 -15.06
N PRO A 173 -10.18 -20.66 -15.58
CA PRO A 173 -10.34 -20.35 -17.00
C PRO A 173 -9.77 -18.96 -17.37
N VAL A 174 -8.49 -18.77 -17.11
CA VAL A 174 -7.76 -17.52 -17.42
C VAL A 174 -6.44 -17.83 -18.14
N GLU A 175 -6.02 -16.91 -19.00
CA GLU A 175 -4.75 -16.95 -19.72
C GLU A 175 -3.82 -15.85 -19.26
N PHE A 176 -2.50 -16.05 -19.42
CA PHE A 176 -1.52 -15.04 -19.04
C PHE A 176 -1.74 -13.76 -19.86
N PRO A 177 -1.90 -12.59 -19.22
CA PRO A 177 -2.28 -11.37 -19.91
C PRO A 177 -1.10 -10.74 -20.67
N ALA A 178 -1.40 -9.86 -21.61
CA ALA A 178 -0.41 -9.01 -22.27
C ALA A 178 0.28 -8.07 -21.27
N ALA A 179 1.47 -7.61 -21.58
CA ALA A 179 2.32 -6.84 -20.68
C ALA A 179 1.67 -5.53 -20.17
N ASP A 180 0.89 -4.87 -21.01
CA ASP A 180 0.16 -3.64 -20.70
C ASP A 180 -1.01 -3.84 -19.73
N LYS A 181 -1.44 -5.07 -19.51
CA LYS A 181 -2.47 -5.47 -18.53
C LYS A 181 -1.89 -5.87 -17.18
N ILE A 182 -0.57 -5.87 -17.04
CA ILE A 182 0.11 -6.18 -15.78
C ILE A 182 0.35 -4.88 -15.02
N TRP A 183 -0.31 -4.74 -13.87
CA TRP A 183 -0.08 -3.63 -12.97
C TRP A 183 1.10 -3.93 -12.04
N TRP A 184 1.86 -2.90 -11.70
CA TRP A 184 2.91 -2.98 -10.69
C TRP A 184 2.98 -1.67 -9.90
N GLY A 185 3.49 -1.74 -8.68
CA GLY A 185 3.64 -0.58 -7.80
C GLY A 185 4.60 -0.84 -6.66
N TRP A 186 5.06 0.23 -6.04
CA TRP A 186 6.02 0.16 -4.95
C TRP A 186 5.34 0.19 -3.59
N ARG A 187 5.89 -0.62 -2.68
CA ARG A 187 5.57 -0.65 -1.27
C ARG A 187 6.71 -0.01 -0.49
N PRO A 188 6.45 0.91 0.44
CA PRO A 188 7.48 1.55 1.26
C PRO A 188 7.92 0.63 2.39
N LEU A 189 9.11 0.03 2.27
CA LEU A 189 9.64 -0.93 3.23
C LEU A 189 10.62 -0.25 4.18
N SER A 190 10.30 -0.19 5.46
CA SER A 190 11.25 0.13 6.53
C SER A 190 12.08 -1.11 6.90
N PRO A 191 13.26 -0.97 7.55
CA PRO A 191 14.11 -2.10 7.88
C PRO A 191 13.46 -3.10 8.84
N ASP A 192 12.64 -2.63 9.78
CA ASP A 192 11.95 -3.40 10.80
C ASP A 192 10.49 -3.77 10.45
N GLY A 193 9.99 -3.29 9.31
CA GLY A 193 8.60 -3.46 8.88
C GLY A 193 7.59 -2.55 9.58
N LEU A 194 8.01 -1.71 10.53
CA LEU A 194 7.16 -0.75 11.21
C LEU A 194 7.09 0.58 10.44
N PRO A 195 5.95 1.28 10.44
CA PRO A 195 5.86 2.59 9.79
C PRO A 195 6.65 3.66 10.56
N TYR A 196 6.91 4.77 9.88
CA TYR A 196 7.32 6.02 10.48
C TYR A 196 6.07 6.88 10.69
N ILE A 197 5.73 7.22 11.94
CA ILE A 197 4.59 8.07 12.26
C ILE A 197 4.99 9.01 13.39
N GLY A 198 5.15 10.29 13.10
CA GLY A 198 5.53 11.25 14.14
C GLY A 198 6.11 12.54 13.62
N ARG A 199 6.40 13.45 14.54
CA ARG A 199 7.15 14.66 14.29
C ARG A 199 8.64 14.34 14.20
N ASN A 200 9.35 15.14 13.43
CA ASN A 200 10.80 15.13 13.38
C ASN A 200 11.35 16.21 14.34
N SER A 201 12.50 15.97 14.95
CA SER A 201 13.14 16.94 15.88
C SER A 201 13.58 18.23 15.20
N LYS A 202 13.80 18.20 13.87
CA LYS A 202 14.34 19.30 13.08
C LYS A 202 13.32 20.40 12.79
N TYR A 203 12.04 20.03 12.55
CA TYR A 203 10.98 20.97 12.20
C TYR A 203 9.73 20.78 13.07
N ASN A 204 9.24 21.86 13.65
CA ASN A 204 8.12 21.80 14.60
C ASN A 204 6.76 21.59 13.94
N ASN A 205 6.62 21.94 12.66
CA ASN A 205 5.39 21.84 11.90
C ASN A 205 5.42 20.75 10.81
N LEU A 206 6.25 19.72 11.00
CA LEU A 206 6.40 18.63 10.07
C LEU A 206 6.06 17.30 10.73
N VAL A 207 5.15 16.55 10.12
CA VAL A 207 4.81 15.18 10.49
C VAL A 207 5.14 14.26 9.33
N LEU A 208 5.74 13.12 9.61
CA LEU A 208 5.98 12.06 8.63
C LEU A 208 5.03 10.89 8.91
N ALA A 209 4.44 10.32 7.85
CA ALA A 209 3.56 9.16 7.92
C ALA A 209 3.79 8.24 6.70
N GLY A 210 4.49 7.13 6.89
CA GLY A 210 4.81 6.23 5.79
C GLY A 210 5.59 4.99 6.22
N GLY A 211 5.99 4.15 5.27
CA GLY A 211 6.77 2.96 5.59
C GLY A 211 5.95 1.73 5.98
N HIS A 212 4.67 1.68 5.65
CA HIS A 212 3.72 0.63 6.06
C HIS A 212 3.88 -0.70 5.31
N ALA A 213 4.86 -0.84 4.45
CA ALA A 213 5.09 -2.06 3.65
C ALA A 213 3.81 -2.53 2.91
N MET A 214 3.36 -3.76 3.18
CA MET A 214 2.14 -4.33 2.60
C MET A 214 0.85 -3.97 3.35
N LEU A 215 0.97 -3.45 4.57
CA LEU A 215 -0.16 -3.24 5.48
C LEU A 215 -0.75 -1.82 5.42
N GLY A 216 -0.27 -0.98 4.49
CA GLY A 216 -0.65 0.43 4.42
C GLY A 216 -2.15 0.67 4.34
N LEU A 217 -2.87 -0.11 3.56
CA LEU A 217 -4.33 0.01 3.45
C LEU A 217 -5.03 -0.39 4.75
N SER A 218 -4.65 -1.51 5.35
CA SER A 218 -5.23 -2.00 6.61
C SER A 218 -4.97 -1.05 7.78
N LEU A 219 -3.83 -0.36 7.79
CA LEU A 219 -3.43 0.56 8.85
C LEU A 219 -3.79 2.02 8.57
N ALA A 220 -4.35 2.33 7.40
CA ALA A 220 -4.58 3.72 6.96
C ALA A 220 -5.45 4.52 7.94
N ALA A 221 -6.55 3.94 8.42
CA ALA A 221 -7.46 4.61 9.35
C ALA A 221 -6.79 4.91 10.70
N ALA A 222 -6.05 3.94 11.26
CA ALA A 222 -5.31 4.12 12.51
C ALA A 222 -4.19 5.15 12.35
N THR A 223 -3.46 5.12 11.23
CA THR A 223 -2.42 6.12 10.92
C THR A 223 -3.02 7.51 10.79
N GLY A 224 -4.14 7.65 10.08
CA GLY A 224 -4.82 8.94 9.94
C GLY A 224 -5.25 9.52 11.29
N LYS A 225 -5.78 8.67 12.18
CA LYS A 225 -6.14 9.08 13.55
C LYS A 225 -4.92 9.55 14.34
N LEU A 226 -3.81 8.79 14.32
CA LEU A 226 -2.59 9.17 15.02
C LEU A 226 -2.01 10.50 14.49
N VAL A 227 -2.01 10.69 13.18
CA VAL A 227 -1.57 11.96 12.56
C VAL A 227 -2.45 13.12 12.99
N GLU A 228 -3.78 12.95 13.04
CA GLU A 228 -4.71 13.97 13.55
C GLU A 228 -4.40 14.33 15.01
N GLU A 229 -4.23 13.33 15.85
CA GLU A 229 -3.89 13.54 17.27
C GLU A 229 -2.57 14.30 17.44
N ILE A 230 -1.52 13.94 16.66
CA ILE A 230 -0.21 14.62 16.67
C ILE A 230 -0.34 16.08 16.21
N VAL A 231 -1.04 16.33 15.10
CA VAL A 231 -1.21 17.66 14.54
C VAL A 231 -2.03 18.57 15.48
N SER A 232 -3.06 18.00 16.09
CA SER A 232 -3.90 18.71 17.08
C SER A 232 -3.28 18.86 18.45
N GLY A 233 -2.06 18.37 18.67
CA GLY A 233 -1.38 18.41 19.99
C GLY A 233 -2.05 17.57 21.07
N LYS A 234 -2.87 16.58 20.68
CA LYS A 234 -3.53 15.64 21.59
C LYS A 234 -2.57 14.52 21.99
N LYS A 235 -2.85 13.89 23.13
CA LYS A 235 -2.19 12.63 23.47
C LYS A 235 -2.62 11.55 22.48
N THR A 236 -1.66 10.81 21.93
CA THR A 236 -1.94 9.71 21.02
C THR A 236 -2.71 8.59 21.71
N SER A 237 -3.66 7.99 21.00
CA SER A 237 -4.53 6.92 21.51
C SER A 237 -3.80 5.60 21.76
N MET A 238 -2.55 5.49 21.30
CA MET A 238 -1.64 4.38 21.59
C MET A 238 -0.20 4.89 21.71
N ASP A 239 0.67 4.07 22.27
CA ASP A 239 2.11 4.35 22.29
C ASP A 239 2.67 4.26 20.85
N ILE A 240 3.35 5.31 20.39
CA ILE A 240 3.94 5.41 19.06
C ILE A 240 5.48 5.42 19.08
N GLN A 241 6.10 5.14 20.23
CA GLN A 241 7.56 5.16 20.36
C GLN A 241 8.25 4.25 19.33
N ALA A 242 7.67 3.10 19.05
CA ALA A 242 8.18 2.19 18.04
C ALA A 242 8.10 2.74 16.60
N PHE A 243 7.31 3.78 16.36
CA PHE A 243 7.13 4.42 15.05
C PHE A 243 7.95 5.70 14.90
N ASP A 244 8.81 5.99 15.87
CA ASP A 244 9.65 7.19 15.86
C ASP A 244 10.37 7.32 14.51
N VAL A 245 10.29 8.51 13.93
CA VAL A 245 10.89 8.83 12.63
C VAL A 245 12.42 8.89 12.69
N GLU A 246 12.98 9.05 13.88
CA GLU A 246 14.43 9.15 14.14
C GLU A 246 15.01 7.88 14.79
N ARG A 247 14.25 6.76 14.85
CA ARG A 247 14.66 5.53 15.56
C ARG A 247 15.92 4.84 15.00
N TYR A 248 16.44 5.32 13.89
CA TYR A 248 17.68 4.84 13.28
C TYR A 248 18.80 5.90 13.19
N ASN A 249 18.60 7.06 13.79
CA ASN A 249 19.56 8.17 13.80
C ASN A 249 20.36 8.20 15.12
#